data_10d19aa0f953e9d0979d2aec54a89550
#
_entry.id   10d19aa0f953e9d0979d2aec54a89550
#
_cell.length_a   1.000
_cell.length_b   1.000
_cell.length_c   1.000
_cell.angle_alpha   90.00
_cell.angle_beta   90.00
_cell.angle_gamma   90.00
#
_symmetry.space_group_name_H-M   'P 1'
#
loop_
_entity.id
_entity.type
_entity.pdbx_description
1 polymer ?
#
loop_
_entity_poly.entity_id
_entity_poly.type
_entity_poly.pdbx_seq_one_letter_code
_entity_poly.pdbx_strand_id
1 'polypeptide(L)'
;MKHVLGVLGIMAVTVTVAWAADRIFTNPKPDAHLKKLFPQAVAFSPLEGTPLHFKAFSADPKKTPGAPPIGYAFWTTDIMPNERGYHAAMHFLVGMDLQGVLTGVVLDYDSEPYGYFSIQPPEFVAQFKGKSIRTPFRVGQDIDAVSRATITMEAAARVIRDSSRTMAKQFLNPAAVKQ
;
A
#
# COMPACT_ATOMS: atom_id res chain seq x y z
N MET A 1 -37.63 -53.75 26.68
CA MET A 1 -37.21 -53.33 25.34
C MET A 1 -37.16 -51.79 25.37
N LYS A 2 -35.95 -51.22 25.38
CA LYS A 2 -35.74 -49.74 25.39
C LYS A 2 -35.04 -49.39 24.09
N HIS A 3 -35.73 -48.64 23.22
CA HIS A 3 -35.19 -48.09 21.98
C HIS A 3 -34.41 -46.84 22.27
N VAL A 4 -33.12 -46.84 22.00
CA VAL A 4 -32.26 -45.65 22.01
C VAL A 4 -32.21 -45.12 20.57
N LEU A 5 -32.85 -43.97 20.35
CA LEU A 5 -32.72 -43.20 19.10
C LEU A 5 -31.40 -42.39 19.18
N GLY A 6 -30.45 -42.78 18.33
CA GLY A 6 -29.24 -41.97 18.10
C GLY A 6 -29.55 -40.82 17.14
N VAL A 7 -29.37 -39.58 17.61
CA VAL A 7 -29.46 -38.40 16.77
C VAL A 7 -28.09 -38.17 16.12
N LEU A 8 -28.00 -38.41 14.80
CA LEU A 8 -26.84 -38.04 14.00
C LEU A 8 -26.88 -36.51 13.74
N GLY A 9 -26.02 -35.76 14.41
CA GLY A 9 -25.81 -34.35 14.14
C GLY A 9 -24.97 -34.18 12.86
N ILE A 10 -25.58 -33.66 11.79
CA ILE A 10 -24.87 -33.28 10.56
C ILE A 10 -24.22 -31.93 10.83
N MET A 11 -22.90 -31.91 10.98
CA MET A 11 -22.11 -30.67 11.06
C MET A 11 -21.97 -30.10 9.64
N ALA A 12 -22.73 -29.06 9.32
CA ALA A 12 -22.57 -28.31 8.06
C ALA A 12 -21.31 -27.46 8.14
N VAL A 13 -20.26 -27.88 7.45
CA VAL A 13 -19.05 -27.06 7.23
C VAL A 13 -19.38 -26.02 6.16
N THR A 14 -19.65 -24.80 6.57
CA THR A 14 -19.78 -23.66 5.65
C THR A 14 -18.38 -23.23 5.18
N VAL A 15 -18.01 -23.64 3.98
CA VAL A 15 -16.82 -23.12 3.30
C VAL A 15 -17.15 -21.72 2.80
N THR A 16 -16.69 -20.71 3.50
CA THR A 16 -16.69 -19.32 3.01
C THR A 16 -15.65 -19.19 1.92
N VAL A 17 -16.08 -19.25 0.66
CA VAL A 17 -15.25 -18.86 -0.48
C VAL A 17 -15.07 -17.36 -0.42
N ALA A 18 -13.94 -16.91 0.11
CA ALA A 18 -13.53 -15.52 -0.01
C ALA A 18 -13.25 -15.26 -1.51
N TRP A 19 -14.10 -14.49 -2.14
CA TRP A 19 -13.86 -13.97 -3.48
C TRP A 19 -12.65 -13.05 -3.39
N ALA A 20 -11.50 -13.55 -3.82
CA ALA A 20 -10.35 -12.68 -4.08
C ALA A 20 -10.79 -11.77 -5.23
N ALA A 21 -11.00 -10.48 -4.92
CA ALA A 21 -11.17 -9.48 -5.96
C ALA A 21 -10.00 -9.62 -6.92
N ASP A 22 -10.27 -9.62 -8.24
CA ASP A 22 -9.24 -9.72 -9.26
C ASP A 22 -8.19 -8.64 -8.99
N ARG A 23 -7.03 -9.05 -8.50
CA ARG A 23 -5.94 -8.14 -8.20
C ARG A 23 -5.32 -7.76 -9.54
N ILE A 24 -5.42 -6.50 -9.89
CA ILE A 24 -4.74 -5.94 -11.06
C ILE A 24 -3.25 -5.79 -10.70
N PHE A 25 -2.54 -6.90 -10.49
CA PHE A 25 -1.11 -6.91 -10.24
C PHE A 25 -0.35 -7.13 -11.53
N THR A 26 0.38 -6.13 -11.96
CA THR A 26 1.33 -6.26 -13.05
C THR A 26 2.65 -6.85 -12.58
N ASN A 27 2.98 -6.72 -11.31
CA ASN A 27 4.24 -7.19 -10.73
C ASN A 27 4.04 -7.90 -9.38
N PRO A 28 3.86 -9.24 -9.35
CA PRO A 28 3.69 -10.02 -8.12
C PRO A 28 4.98 -10.10 -7.27
N LYS A 29 6.16 -9.75 -7.83
CA LYS A 29 7.46 -9.73 -7.14
C LYS A 29 8.11 -8.37 -7.30
N PRO A 30 7.74 -7.38 -6.50
CA PRO A 30 8.17 -5.99 -6.68
C PRO A 30 9.59 -5.72 -6.12
N ASP A 31 10.51 -6.69 -6.14
CA ASP A 31 11.83 -6.57 -5.51
C ASP A 31 12.59 -5.32 -5.96
N ALA A 32 12.57 -5.01 -7.26
CA ALA A 32 13.21 -3.79 -7.78
C ALA A 32 12.54 -2.51 -7.25
N HIS A 33 11.21 -2.52 -7.15
CA HIS A 33 10.46 -1.38 -6.61
C HIS A 33 10.70 -1.21 -5.10
N LEU A 34 10.71 -2.31 -4.34
CA LEU A 34 11.03 -2.30 -2.92
C LEU A 34 12.43 -1.75 -2.67
N LYS A 35 13.42 -2.17 -3.49
CA LYS A 35 14.78 -1.68 -3.39
C LYS A 35 14.91 -0.20 -3.75
N LYS A 36 14.09 0.28 -4.70
CA LYS A 36 14.02 1.71 -5.04
C LYS A 36 13.46 2.54 -3.89
N LEU A 37 12.46 2.01 -3.17
CA LEU A 37 11.83 2.69 -2.02
C LEU A 37 12.73 2.68 -0.78
N PHE A 38 13.48 1.59 -0.56
CA PHE A 38 14.39 1.41 0.57
C PHE A 38 15.77 0.96 0.10
N PRO A 39 16.60 1.88 -0.47
CA PRO A 39 17.94 1.52 -0.96
C PRO A 39 18.86 0.92 0.11
N GLN A 40 18.68 1.33 1.37
CA GLN A 40 19.44 0.86 2.53
C GLN A 40 18.96 -0.49 3.08
N ALA A 41 17.78 -0.98 2.66
CA ALA A 41 17.28 -2.28 3.14
C ALA A 41 18.11 -3.42 2.53
N VAL A 42 18.47 -4.40 3.37
CA VAL A 42 19.16 -5.64 2.95
C VAL A 42 18.19 -6.80 2.74
N ALA A 43 16.99 -6.74 3.35
CA ALA A 43 15.97 -7.76 3.22
C ALA A 43 14.57 -7.15 3.29
N PHE A 44 13.61 -7.88 2.74
CA PHE A 44 12.18 -7.57 2.82
C PHE A 44 11.41 -8.81 3.27
N SER A 45 10.32 -8.61 4.04
CA SER A 45 9.38 -9.69 4.33
C SER A 45 8.60 -10.10 3.07
N PRO A 46 7.95 -11.26 3.07
CA PRO A 46 6.83 -11.49 2.17
C PRO A 46 5.74 -10.44 2.35
N LEU A 47 4.82 -10.34 1.37
CA LEU A 47 3.59 -9.55 1.52
C LEU A 47 2.71 -10.23 2.58
N GLU A 48 2.51 -9.57 3.73
CA GLU A 48 1.85 -10.17 4.89
C GLU A 48 1.09 -9.13 5.72
N GLY A 49 0.32 -9.61 6.69
CA GLY A 49 -0.35 -8.77 7.69
C GLY A 49 -1.70 -8.18 7.24
N THR A 50 -2.27 -7.36 8.12
CA THR A 50 -3.54 -6.64 7.89
C THR A 50 -3.38 -5.21 8.38
N PRO A 51 -3.38 -4.21 7.49
CA PRO A 51 -3.37 -4.31 6.02
C PRO A 51 -2.14 -5.03 5.46
N LEU A 52 -2.25 -5.56 4.22
CA LEU A 52 -1.12 -6.23 3.53
C LEU A 52 0.05 -5.26 3.32
N HIS A 53 1.26 -5.68 3.69
CA HIS A 53 2.46 -4.87 3.56
C HIS A 53 3.74 -5.70 3.53
N PHE A 54 4.82 -5.10 3.05
CA PHE A 54 6.18 -5.57 3.19
C PHE A 54 6.86 -4.82 4.33
N LYS A 55 7.69 -5.52 5.11
CA LYS A 55 8.61 -4.90 6.07
C LYS A 55 9.99 -4.79 5.41
N ALA A 56 10.61 -3.62 5.49
CA ALA A 56 11.98 -3.40 5.06
C ALA A 56 12.92 -3.53 6.26
N PHE A 57 14.07 -4.21 6.11
CA PHE A 57 15.02 -4.45 7.18
C PHE A 57 16.44 -4.01 6.79
N SER A 58 17.16 -3.40 7.73
CA SER A 58 18.59 -3.08 7.59
C SER A 58 19.51 -4.26 7.89
N ALA A 59 19.01 -5.31 8.55
CA ALA A 59 19.69 -6.57 8.79
C ALA A 59 18.77 -7.72 8.37
N ASP A 60 19.34 -8.80 7.83
CA ASP A 60 18.55 -9.98 7.39
C ASP A 60 17.91 -10.67 8.61
N PRO A 61 16.58 -10.71 8.73
CA PRO A 61 15.90 -11.34 9.86
C PRO A 61 16.20 -12.85 10.00
N LYS A 62 16.63 -13.51 8.93
CA LYS A 62 17.05 -14.92 8.95
C LYS A 62 18.39 -15.10 9.66
N LYS A 63 19.25 -14.09 9.59
CA LYS A 63 20.58 -14.09 10.23
C LYS A 63 20.55 -13.39 11.58
N THR A 64 19.64 -12.45 11.78
CA THR A 64 19.49 -11.66 12.99
C THR A 64 18.03 -11.75 13.47
N PRO A 65 17.67 -12.82 14.19
CA PRO A 65 16.31 -12.97 14.71
C PRO A 65 15.92 -11.77 15.58
N GLY A 66 14.71 -11.24 15.33
CA GLY A 66 14.23 -10.06 16.08
C GLY A 66 14.70 -8.70 15.54
N ALA A 67 15.42 -8.65 14.40
CA ALA A 67 15.77 -7.40 13.76
C ALA A 67 14.51 -6.54 13.52
N PRO A 68 14.44 -5.29 14.01
CA PRO A 68 13.28 -4.43 13.78
C PRO A 68 13.23 -3.97 12.34
N PRO A 69 12.02 -3.74 11.78
CA PRO A 69 11.89 -3.11 10.48
C PRO A 69 12.36 -1.65 10.52
N ILE A 70 12.82 -1.13 9.41
CA ILE A 70 13.15 0.29 9.20
C ILE A 70 12.03 1.06 8.51
N GLY A 71 11.00 0.36 8.05
CA GLY A 71 9.82 0.93 7.40
C GLY A 71 8.95 -0.13 6.75
N TYR A 72 7.92 0.35 6.09
CA TYR A 72 6.87 -0.47 5.46
C TYR A 72 6.67 -0.06 4.01
N ALA A 73 6.45 -1.04 3.13
CA ALA A 73 5.95 -0.78 1.78
C ALA A 73 4.60 -1.48 1.59
N PHE A 74 3.69 -0.85 0.87
CA PHE A 74 2.33 -1.33 0.70
C PHE A 74 1.71 -0.86 -0.61
N TRP A 75 0.80 -1.67 -1.13
CA TRP A 75 0.03 -1.34 -2.32
C TRP A 75 -1.19 -0.51 -1.95
N THR A 76 -1.41 0.58 -2.66
CA THR A 76 -2.58 1.45 -2.41
C THR A 76 -3.89 0.73 -2.65
N THR A 77 -3.96 -0.15 -3.63
CA THR A 77 -5.17 -0.92 -3.98
C THR A 77 -5.51 -2.01 -2.94
N ASP A 78 -4.53 -2.50 -2.17
CA ASP A 78 -4.80 -3.44 -1.08
C ASP A 78 -5.45 -2.74 0.14
N ILE A 79 -5.21 -1.44 0.30
CA ILE A 79 -5.71 -0.65 1.42
C ILE A 79 -6.98 0.14 1.05
N MET A 80 -7.02 0.66 -0.18
CA MET A 80 -8.09 1.50 -0.72
C MET A 80 -8.66 0.90 -2.02
N PRO A 81 -9.24 -0.32 -1.99
CA PRO A 81 -9.60 -1.07 -3.21
C PRO A 81 -10.70 -0.42 -4.06
N ASN A 82 -11.49 0.46 -3.45
CA ASN A 82 -12.62 1.13 -4.11
C ASN A 82 -12.27 2.52 -4.67
N GLU A 83 -11.05 3.01 -4.39
CA GLU A 83 -10.63 4.32 -4.89
C GLU A 83 -10.24 4.24 -6.38
N ARG A 84 -10.75 5.22 -7.13
CA ARG A 84 -10.56 5.30 -8.58
C ARG A 84 -10.13 6.69 -8.98
N GLY A 85 -9.37 6.75 -10.08
CA GLY A 85 -9.11 7.96 -10.84
C GLY A 85 -10.30 8.36 -11.68
N TYR A 86 -10.03 8.97 -12.83
CA TYR A 86 -11.05 9.28 -13.81
C TYR A 86 -11.65 8.02 -14.45
N HIS A 87 -10.80 7.02 -14.75
CA HIS A 87 -11.20 5.78 -15.44
C HIS A 87 -11.20 4.56 -14.52
N ALA A 88 -10.10 4.29 -13.81
CA ALA A 88 -9.94 3.07 -13.04
C ALA A 88 -9.11 3.27 -11.75
N ALA A 89 -8.88 2.17 -11.03
CA ALA A 89 -7.96 2.15 -9.91
C ALA A 89 -6.51 2.34 -10.40
N MET A 90 -5.73 3.07 -9.61
CA MET A 90 -4.30 3.28 -9.83
C MET A 90 -3.52 2.49 -8.79
N HIS A 91 -2.55 1.70 -9.24
CA HIS A 91 -1.79 0.80 -8.41
C HIS A 91 -0.42 1.40 -8.10
N PHE A 92 -0.27 1.99 -6.91
CA PHE A 92 0.98 2.53 -6.42
C PHE A 92 1.58 1.64 -5.34
N LEU A 93 2.90 1.47 -5.38
CA LEU A 93 3.67 0.98 -4.24
C LEU A 93 4.22 2.17 -3.48
N VAL A 94 3.86 2.28 -2.20
CA VAL A 94 4.28 3.38 -1.33
C VAL A 94 5.25 2.83 -0.29
N GLY A 95 6.39 3.50 -0.10
CA GLY A 95 7.31 3.26 1.00
C GLY A 95 7.17 4.32 2.08
N MET A 96 7.18 3.92 3.35
CA MET A 96 7.06 4.80 4.50
C MET A 96 7.98 4.34 5.63
N ASP A 97 8.76 5.26 6.21
CA ASP A 97 9.60 4.98 7.36
C ASP A 97 8.81 4.94 8.69
N LEU A 98 9.49 4.63 9.79
CA LEU A 98 8.87 4.54 11.11
C LEU A 98 8.50 5.92 11.71
N GLN A 99 8.91 7.02 11.09
CA GLN A 99 8.54 8.38 11.45
C GLN A 99 7.37 8.92 10.61
N GLY A 100 6.78 8.08 9.76
CA GLY A 100 5.67 8.46 8.90
C GLY A 100 6.07 9.37 7.72
N VAL A 101 7.35 9.32 7.33
CA VAL A 101 7.85 10.03 6.16
C VAL A 101 7.87 9.07 4.98
N LEU A 102 7.36 9.49 3.83
CA LEU A 102 7.38 8.68 2.63
C LEU A 102 8.81 8.57 2.08
N THR A 103 9.31 7.34 1.97
CA THR A 103 10.63 7.08 1.37
C THR A 103 10.58 7.14 -0.15
N GLY A 104 9.38 7.01 -0.71
CA GLY A 104 9.08 7.16 -2.13
C GLY A 104 7.76 6.54 -2.51
N VAL A 105 7.40 6.73 -3.78
CA VAL A 105 6.22 6.15 -4.42
C VAL A 105 6.64 5.61 -5.79
N VAL A 106 6.09 4.48 -6.19
CA VAL A 106 6.25 3.90 -7.53
C VAL A 106 4.86 3.65 -8.10
N LEU A 107 4.59 4.17 -9.28
CA LEU A 107 3.42 3.78 -10.06
C LEU A 107 3.73 2.46 -10.76
N ASP A 108 2.96 1.41 -10.46
CA ASP A 108 3.11 0.08 -11.06
C ASP A 108 2.12 -0.12 -12.23
N TYR A 109 0.89 0.33 -12.03
CA TYR A 109 -0.14 0.23 -13.06
C TYR A 109 -1.17 1.36 -12.96
N ASP A 110 -1.60 1.85 -14.11
CA ASP A 110 -2.78 2.67 -14.31
C ASP A 110 -3.38 2.42 -15.70
N SER A 111 -4.62 2.82 -15.88
CA SER A 111 -5.29 2.86 -17.19
C SER A 111 -5.98 4.21 -17.43
N GLU A 112 -5.41 5.26 -16.81
CA GLU A 112 -5.93 6.61 -16.93
C GLU A 112 -5.65 7.19 -18.32
N PRO A 113 -6.68 7.72 -19.03
CA PRO A 113 -6.51 8.22 -20.41
C PRO A 113 -5.55 9.42 -20.50
N TYR A 114 -5.40 10.16 -19.41
CA TYR A 114 -4.47 11.29 -19.31
C TYR A 114 -3.26 10.99 -18.39
N GLY A 115 -3.05 9.71 -18.02
CA GLY A 115 -1.97 9.26 -17.16
C GLY A 115 -0.60 9.60 -17.73
N TYR A 116 -0.41 9.44 -19.04
CA TYR A 116 0.87 9.61 -19.73
C TYR A 116 1.54 10.98 -19.54
N PHE A 117 0.79 12.05 -19.30
CA PHE A 117 1.36 13.37 -19.04
C PHE A 117 1.11 13.87 -17.61
N SER A 118 0.41 13.11 -16.76
CA SER A 118 0.04 13.56 -15.41
C SER A 118 0.69 12.72 -14.30
N ILE A 119 0.40 11.42 -14.23
CA ILE A 119 0.85 10.55 -13.12
C ILE A 119 1.95 9.57 -13.51
N GLN A 120 2.12 9.25 -14.80
CA GLN A 120 3.18 8.38 -15.29
C GLN A 120 4.57 9.05 -15.33
N PRO A 121 4.72 10.37 -15.61
CA PRO A 121 6.00 11.02 -15.50
C PRO A 121 6.60 10.86 -14.10
N PRO A 122 7.91 10.52 -13.99
CA PRO A 122 8.57 10.27 -12.72
C PRO A 122 8.53 11.47 -11.76
N GLU A 123 8.36 12.67 -12.29
CA GLU A 123 8.23 13.92 -11.54
C GLU A 123 7.01 13.92 -10.63
N PHE A 124 5.91 13.28 -11.03
CA PHE A 124 4.72 13.18 -10.21
C PHE A 124 4.99 12.40 -8.91
N VAL A 125 5.48 11.17 -9.03
CA VAL A 125 5.74 10.33 -7.85
C VAL A 125 6.92 10.84 -7.01
N ALA A 126 7.85 11.56 -7.62
CA ALA A 126 8.99 12.17 -6.92
C ALA A 126 8.56 13.21 -5.88
N GLN A 127 7.43 13.88 -6.09
CA GLN A 127 6.92 14.92 -5.17
C GLN A 127 6.53 14.38 -3.80
N PHE A 128 6.27 13.09 -3.67
CA PHE A 128 5.87 12.46 -2.41
C PHE A 128 7.06 12.07 -1.53
N LYS A 129 8.23 11.89 -2.12
CA LYS A 129 9.43 11.49 -1.37
C LYS A 129 9.83 12.56 -0.34
N GLY A 130 10.01 12.13 0.90
CA GLY A 130 10.38 13.02 2.01
C GLY A 130 9.21 13.76 2.64
N LYS A 131 7.98 13.64 2.11
CA LYS A 131 6.80 14.24 2.73
C LYS A 131 6.30 13.38 3.90
N SER A 132 5.91 14.05 4.97
CA SER A 132 5.24 13.42 6.12
C SER A 132 3.79 13.09 5.78
N ILE A 133 3.24 12.01 6.35
CA ILE A 133 1.80 11.68 6.29
C ILE A 133 0.90 12.79 6.84
N ARG A 134 1.45 13.75 7.59
CA ARG A 134 0.74 14.94 8.08
C ARG A 134 0.56 15.99 7.00
N THR A 135 1.37 15.95 5.94
CA THR A 135 1.23 16.84 4.77
C THR A 135 -0.15 16.64 4.12
N PRO A 136 -0.83 17.69 3.67
CA PRO A 136 -2.16 17.59 3.09
C PRO A 136 -2.26 16.76 1.80
N PHE A 137 -1.20 16.68 1.00
CA PHE A 137 -1.16 16.09 -0.34
C PHE A 137 -2.27 16.62 -1.23
N ARG A 138 -2.34 17.95 -1.34
CA ARG A 138 -3.32 18.65 -2.16
C ARG A 138 -2.72 19.12 -3.46
N VAL A 139 -3.33 18.70 -4.57
CA VAL A 139 -2.98 19.16 -5.91
C VAL A 139 -3.22 20.67 -6.01
N GLY A 140 -2.25 21.38 -6.56
CA GLY A 140 -2.25 22.84 -6.64
C GLY A 140 -1.77 23.57 -5.37
N GLN A 141 -1.37 22.84 -4.33
CA GLN A 141 -0.79 23.39 -3.10
C GLN A 141 0.60 22.80 -2.81
N ASP A 142 0.64 21.53 -2.39
CA ASP A 142 1.87 20.81 -2.06
C ASP A 142 2.16 19.64 -3.02
N ILE A 143 1.28 19.41 -3.98
CA ILE A 143 1.46 18.56 -5.17
C ILE A 143 1.16 19.43 -6.39
N ASP A 144 2.05 19.45 -7.36
CA ASP A 144 1.89 20.20 -8.59
C ASP A 144 0.65 19.77 -9.37
N ALA A 145 -0.05 20.73 -9.95
CA ALA A 145 -1.22 20.48 -10.77
C ALA A 145 -0.83 20.40 -12.25
N VAL A 146 -1.47 19.47 -12.97
CA VAL A 146 -1.38 19.40 -14.43
C VAL A 146 -2.76 19.64 -15.01
N SER A 147 -2.85 20.62 -15.91
CA SER A 147 -4.11 20.96 -16.59
C SER A 147 -4.71 19.75 -17.32
N ARG A 148 -6.02 19.62 -17.28
CA ARG A 148 -6.82 18.55 -17.92
C ARG A 148 -6.70 17.16 -17.25
N ALA A 149 -5.95 17.02 -16.15
CA ALA A 149 -5.80 15.76 -15.42
C ALA A 149 -6.18 15.87 -13.95
N THR A 150 -6.92 16.89 -13.53
CA THR A 150 -7.23 17.19 -12.13
C THR A 150 -7.84 16.01 -11.39
N ILE A 151 -8.85 15.35 -11.97
CA ILE A 151 -9.52 14.19 -11.33
C ILE A 151 -8.53 13.06 -11.07
N THR A 152 -7.73 12.69 -12.07
CA THR A 152 -6.71 11.64 -11.96
C THR A 152 -5.66 11.99 -10.90
N MET A 153 -5.13 13.22 -10.92
CA MET A 153 -4.10 13.67 -9.99
C MET A 153 -4.61 13.77 -8.55
N GLU A 154 -5.80 14.33 -8.35
CA GLU A 154 -6.42 14.41 -7.02
C GLU A 154 -6.72 13.03 -6.45
N ALA A 155 -7.20 12.09 -7.27
CA ALA A 155 -7.41 10.72 -6.85
C ALA A 155 -6.10 10.01 -6.52
N ALA A 156 -5.04 10.18 -7.33
CA ALA A 156 -3.72 9.62 -7.06
C ALA A 156 -3.13 10.17 -5.74
N ALA A 157 -3.16 11.48 -5.54
CA ALA A 157 -2.69 12.11 -4.31
C ALA A 157 -3.51 11.65 -3.09
N ARG A 158 -4.83 11.53 -3.23
CA ARG A 158 -5.73 11.05 -2.18
C ARG A 158 -5.43 9.61 -1.81
N VAL A 159 -5.32 8.69 -2.77
CA VAL A 159 -5.09 7.28 -2.50
C VAL A 159 -3.72 7.04 -1.85
N ILE A 160 -2.67 7.77 -2.26
CA ILE A 160 -1.35 7.72 -1.63
C ILE A 160 -1.42 8.24 -0.19
N ARG A 161 -2.07 9.38 0.04
CA ARG A 161 -2.25 9.99 1.36
C ARG A 161 -3.00 9.07 2.31
N ASP A 162 -4.18 8.60 1.91
CA ASP A 162 -5.11 7.93 2.82
C ASP A 162 -4.66 6.49 3.10
N SER A 163 -4.06 5.80 2.14
CA SER A 163 -3.40 4.50 2.39
C SER A 163 -2.22 4.65 3.36
N SER A 164 -1.38 5.68 3.19
CA SER A 164 -0.25 5.95 4.10
C SER A 164 -0.72 6.25 5.53
N ARG A 165 -1.78 7.05 5.67
CA ARG A 165 -2.37 7.35 6.98
C ARG A 165 -3.00 6.14 7.64
N THR A 166 -3.62 5.25 6.86
CA THR A 166 -4.16 3.98 7.35
C THR A 166 -3.06 3.08 7.89
N MET A 167 -1.97 2.94 7.13
CA MET A 167 -0.78 2.20 7.57
C MET A 167 -0.16 2.80 8.83
N ALA A 168 -0.01 4.12 8.88
CA ALA A 168 0.56 4.79 10.03
C ALA A 168 -0.26 4.60 11.31
N LYS A 169 -1.59 4.68 11.21
CA LYS A 169 -2.48 4.42 12.37
C LYS A 169 -2.33 3.01 12.92
N GLN A 170 -2.02 2.04 12.07
CA GLN A 170 -1.90 0.64 12.45
C GLN A 170 -0.53 0.29 13.04
N PHE A 171 0.55 0.86 12.50
CA PHE A 171 1.91 0.36 12.74
C PHE A 171 2.86 1.37 13.36
N LEU A 172 2.52 2.67 13.37
CA LEU A 172 3.42 3.69 13.91
C LEU A 172 2.98 4.18 15.29
N ASN A 173 3.97 4.51 16.11
CA ASN A 173 3.71 5.28 17.33
C ASN A 173 3.34 6.72 16.94
N PRO A 174 2.15 7.24 17.32
CA PRO A 174 1.73 8.60 16.98
C PRO A 174 2.72 9.68 17.43
N ALA A 175 3.45 9.46 18.52
CA ALA A 175 4.47 10.38 19.03
C ALA A 175 5.73 10.42 18.16
N ALA A 176 6.01 9.37 17.39
CA ALA A 176 7.18 9.29 16.52
C ALA A 176 6.95 9.93 15.14
N VAL A 177 5.69 10.21 14.77
CA VAL A 177 5.35 10.75 13.46
C VAL A 177 5.78 12.21 13.35
N LYS A 178 6.70 12.50 12.43
CA LYS A 178 7.20 13.86 12.15
C LYS A 178 6.10 14.78 11.62
N GLN A 179 6.20 16.04 12.00
CA GLN A 179 5.35 17.10 11.44
C GLN A 179 5.79 17.47 10.03
#